data_d16aacf567f94e73e3fdb08eb2b785d6
#
_entry.id   d16aacf567f94e73e3fdb08eb2b785d6
#
_cell.length_a   1.000
_cell.length_b   1.000
_cell.length_c   1.000
_cell.angle_alpha   90.00
_cell.angle_beta   90.00
_cell.angle_gamma   90.00
#
_symmetry.space_group_name_H-M   'P 1'
#
loop_
_entity.id
_entity.type
_entity.pdbx_description
1 polymer ?
#
loop_
_entity_poly.entity_id
_entity_poly.type
_entity_poly.pdbx_seq_one_letter_code
_entity_poly.pdbx_strand_id
1 'polypeptide(L)'
;MKRLLRIGFDIFITSFTPIITWLLIGLIISKDLTNVFTLTYPLQCLMGIIVSIFGVGANISGIKNKNKNSANNGIVYGTIISIILFGLIALNCKNYINFMNMNTDIYLIFCTYSILQILLQTILHLILTKLYYLELNKKANKISFLFNIINFITLISVAALIKNQLLISIITLVILTLFDIILFVKSIDKIDFKFNLKNCFKYDSVSCSISIMYFIIYLFGFSNSFSFGEKYVVAITFATLITDIQWDMSTAIKTVAKIDIVKNKFDYMEHFKNAIKFTSLLITSVILMGLIVYPIYNPNLLIVCIFVFLHILDFAMTPFNNIKMCYLEIEHSPTKTTINTIIAYIIRTVISLLPTPFCTIIGQICSSTYELIYAKITYKHFKKTI
;
A
#
# COMPACT_ATOMS: atom_id res chain seq x y z
N MET A 1 20.17 12.38 -7.32
CA MET A 1 19.96 12.27 -5.87
C MET A 1 18.90 13.25 -5.32
N LYS A 2 19.02 14.57 -5.50
CA LYS A 2 18.05 15.57 -4.97
C LYS A 2 16.57 15.28 -5.35
N ARG A 3 16.33 14.82 -6.58
CA ARG A 3 14.98 14.48 -7.06
C ARG A 3 14.44 13.18 -6.42
N LEU A 4 15.31 12.17 -6.23
CA LEU A 4 14.95 10.94 -5.50
C LEU A 4 14.55 11.26 -4.06
N LEU A 5 15.34 12.09 -3.37
CA LEU A 5 15.03 12.51 -2.00
C LEU A 5 13.70 13.28 -1.92
N ARG A 6 13.41 14.16 -2.89
CA ARG A 6 12.16 14.92 -2.89
C ARG A 6 10.94 14.01 -3.09
N ILE A 7 10.98 13.13 -4.11
CA ILE A 7 9.87 12.19 -4.37
C ILE A 7 9.75 11.18 -3.23
N GLY A 8 10.87 10.66 -2.73
CA GLY A 8 10.89 9.77 -1.57
C GLY A 8 10.30 10.43 -0.32
N PHE A 9 10.57 11.71 -0.09
CA PHE A 9 9.99 12.46 1.04
C PHE A 9 8.48 12.69 0.89
N ASP A 10 7.99 12.96 -0.32
CA ASP A 10 6.54 13.07 -0.58
C ASP A 10 5.84 11.73 -0.28
N ILE A 11 6.45 10.60 -0.65
CA ILE A 11 5.95 9.26 -0.32
C ILE A 11 6.06 9.00 1.19
N PHE A 12 7.18 9.36 1.82
CA PHE A 12 7.38 9.22 3.26
C PHE A 12 6.25 9.85 4.07
N ILE A 13 5.84 11.09 3.75
CA ILE A 13 4.76 11.77 4.49
C ILE A 13 3.46 10.97 4.43
N THR A 14 3.12 10.39 3.29
CA THR A 14 1.88 9.63 3.12
C THR A 14 1.90 8.28 3.82
N SER A 15 3.03 7.56 3.76
CA SER A 15 3.18 6.23 4.36
C SER A 15 3.51 6.30 5.87
N PHE A 16 4.17 7.36 6.33
CA PHE A 16 4.56 7.52 7.73
C PHE A 16 3.38 7.79 8.66
N THR A 17 2.37 8.56 8.19
CA THR A 17 1.24 8.96 9.03
C THR A 17 0.46 7.76 9.62
N PRO A 18 0.04 6.74 8.85
CA PRO A 18 -0.64 5.58 9.43
C PRO A 18 0.24 4.83 10.44
N ILE A 19 1.52 4.65 10.14
CA ILE A 19 2.45 3.92 10.98
C ILE A 19 2.63 4.62 12.33
N ILE A 20 2.94 5.91 12.32
CA ILE A 20 3.13 6.66 13.56
C ILE A 20 1.83 6.76 14.36
N THR A 21 0.68 6.78 13.68
CA THR A 21 -0.62 6.75 14.33
C THR A 21 -0.78 5.50 15.19
N TRP A 22 -0.54 4.31 14.62
CA TRP A 22 -0.68 3.06 15.35
C TRP A 22 0.40 2.84 16.42
N LEU A 23 1.62 3.33 16.18
CA LEU A 23 2.67 3.36 17.19
C LEU A 23 2.25 4.20 18.41
N LEU A 24 1.74 5.41 18.21
CA LEU A 24 1.31 6.30 19.29
C LEU A 24 0.07 5.77 20.01
N ILE A 25 -0.90 5.19 19.32
CA ILE A 25 -2.06 4.56 19.94
C ILE A 25 -1.62 3.37 20.81
N GLY A 26 -0.68 2.57 20.33
CA GLY A 26 -0.10 1.49 21.09
C GLY A 26 0.59 1.97 22.38
N LEU A 27 1.23 3.15 22.36
CA LEU A 27 1.85 3.76 23.54
C LEU A 27 0.82 4.37 24.50
N ILE A 28 -0.25 4.97 24.00
CA ILE A 28 -1.23 5.71 24.81
C ILE A 28 -2.23 4.75 25.48
N ILE A 29 -2.66 3.71 24.77
CA ILE A 29 -3.75 2.83 25.20
C ILE A 29 -3.24 1.43 25.56
N SER A 30 -2.75 0.68 24.59
CA SER A 30 -2.22 -0.69 24.77
C SER A 30 -1.33 -1.07 23.60
N LYS A 31 -0.20 -1.74 23.89
CA LYS A 31 0.76 -2.21 22.86
C LYS A 31 0.13 -3.13 21.82
N ASP A 32 -0.88 -3.91 22.20
CA ASP A 32 -1.57 -4.86 21.31
C ASP A 32 -2.28 -4.15 20.16
N LEU A 33 -2.67 -2.90 20.36
CA LEU A 33 -3.33 -2.11 19.32
C LEU A 33 -2.43 -1.79 18.12
N THR A 34 -1.11 -1.93 18.24
CA THR A 34 -0.23 -1.85 17.06
C THR A 34 -0.43 -2.98 16.08
N ASN A 35 -0.88 -4.14 16.56
CA ASN A 35 -1.17 -5.28 15.70
C ASN A 35 -2.33 -5.00 14.72
N VAL A 36 -3.17 -4.02 15.01
CA VAL A 36 -4.22 -3.53 14.09
C VAL A 36 -3.62 -3.07 12.75
N PHE A 37 -2.41 -2.53 12.76
CA PHE A 37 -1.72 -2.12 11.54
C PHE A 37 -1.62 -3.26 10.52
N THR A 38 -1.14 -4.44 10.93
CA THR A 38 -1.02 -5.58 10.02
C THR A 38 -2.37 -6.17 9.59
N LEU A 39 -3.40 -6.07 10.42
CA LEU A 39 -4.76 -6.46 10.04
C LEU A 39 -5.35 -5.59 8.92
N THR A 40 -4.87 -4.38 8.78
CA THR A 40 -5.38 -3.45 7.75
C THR A 40 -4.83 -3.73 6.35
N TYR A 41 -3.69 -4.43 6.19
CA TYR A 41 -3.08 -4.68 4.88
C TYR A 41 -3.99 -5.40 3.87
N PRO A 42 -4.62 -6.55 4.20
CA PRO A 42 -5.55 -7.17 3.26
C PRO A 42 -6.71 -6.23 2.88
N LEU A 43 -7.19 -5.42 3.83
CA LEU A 43 -8.28 -4.48 3.56
C LEU A 43 -7.85 -3.33 2.65
N GLN A 44 -6.61 -2.85 2.77
CA GLN A 44 -6.03 -1.86 1.85
C GLN A 44 -5.89 -2.43 0.44
N CYS A 45 -5.60 -3.73 0.29
CA CYS A 45 -5.60 -4.38 -1.01
C CYS A 45 -7.00 -4.45 -1.63
N LEU A 46 -8.04 -4.71 -0.83
CA LEU A 46 -9.45 -4.63 -1.29
C LEU A 46 -9.80 -3.21 -1.73
N MET A 47 -9.37 -2.18 -0.98
CA MET A 47 -9.46 -0.79 -1.43
C MET A 47 -8.79 -0.61 -2.79
N GLY A 48 -7.58 -1.13 -2.98
CA GLY A 48 -6.84 -1.07 -4.24
C GLY A 48 -7.61 -1.68 -5.42
N ILE A 49 -8.27 -2.83 -5.22
CA ILE A 49 -9.12 -3.47 -6.24
C ILE A 49 -10.30 -2.56 -6.63
N ILE A 50 -10.99 -2.00 -5.64
CA ILE A 50 -12.14 -1.12 -5.88
C ILE A 50 -11.70 0.15 -6.63
N VAL A 51 -10.62 0.80 -6.17
CA VAL A 51 -10.09 2.02 -6.79
C VAL A 51 -9.59 1.76 -8.21
N SER A 52 -8.95 0.60 -8.47
CA SER A 52 -8.55 0.22 -9.83
C SER A 52 -9.74 0.12 -10.78
N ILE A 53 -10.81 -0.57 -10.39
CA ILE A 53 -11.96 -0.78 -11.26
C ILE A 53 -12.81 0.49 -11.37
N PHE A 54 -13.25 1.03 -10.24
CA PHE A 54 -14.25 2.10 -10.16
C PHE A 54 -13.64 3.50 -10.20
N GLY A 55 -12.37 3.65 -9.84
CA GLY A 55 -11.61 4.88 -10.00
C GLY A 55 -10.91 4.94 -11.35
N VAL A 56 -9.79 4.25 -11.48
CA VAL A 56 -8.90 4.31 -12.67
C VAL A 56 -9.61 3.81 -13.92
N GLY A 57 -10.16 2.59 -13.89
CA GLY A 57 -10.85 1.98 -15.02
C GLY A 57 -12.04 2.80 -15.50
N ALA A 58 -12.84 3.38 -14.59
CA ALA A 58 -13.96 4.24 -14.94
C ALA A 58 -13.52 5.54 -15.61
N ASN A 59 -12.45 6.19 -15.14
CA ASN A 59 -11.89 7.40 -15.76
C ASN A 59 -11.36 7.11 -17.17
N ILE A 60 -10.56 6.05 -17.35
CA ILE A 60 -10.02 5.67 -18.67
C ILE A 60 -11.16 5.30 -19.63
N SER A 61 -12.16 4.54 -19.15
CA SER A 61 -13.34 4.19 -19.93
C SER A 61 -14.11 5.44 -20.38
N GLY A 62 -14.26 6.42 -19.49
CA GLY A 62 -14.90 7.70 -19.78
C GLY A 62 -14.19 8.48 -20.86
N ILE A 63 -12.87 8.58 -20.80
CA ILE A 63 -12.04 9.27 -21.80
C ILE A 63 -12.14 8.56 -23.16
N LYS A 64 -11.96 7.24 -23.20
CA LYS A 64 -11.96 6.47 -24.45
C LYS A 64 -13.34 6.43 -25.12
N ASN A 65 -14.41 6.34 -24.34
CA ASN A 65 -15.78 6.26 -24.86
C ASN A 65 -16.48 7.63 -24.92
N LYS A 66 -15.75 8.72 -24.65
CA LYS A 66 -16.28 10.11 -24.62
C LYS A 66 -17.50 10.26 -23.67
N ASN A 67 -17.58 9.42 -22.63
CA ASN A 67 -18.62 9.52 -21.60
C ASN A 67 -18.10 10.31 -20.39
N LYS A 68 -18.49 11.59 -20.31
CA LYS A 68 -18.08 12.51 -19.25
C LYS A 68 -18.56 12.08 -17.85
N ASN A 69 -19.63 11.28 -17.76
CA ASN A 69 -20.23 10.86 -16.49
C ASN A 69 -19.62 9.56 -15.95
N SER A 70 -18.79 8.85 -16.73
CA SER A 70 -18.22 7.55 -16.34
C SER A 70 -17.44 7.62 -15.01
N ALA A 71 -16.68 8.69 -14.79
CA ALA A 71 -15.95 8.90 -13.54
C ALA A 71 -16.89 9.10 -12.34
N ASN A 72 -17.97 9.88 -12.51
CA ASN A 72 -18.98 10.10 -11.46
C ASN A 72 -19.72 8.81 -11.12
N ASN A 73 -20.12 8.05 -12.14
CA ASN A 73 -20.73 6.74 -11.98
C ASN A 73 -19.79 5.78 -11.25
N GLY A 74 -18.49 5.77 -11.62
CA GLY A 74 -17.47 4.99 -10.94
C GLY A 74 -17.36 5.32 -9.44
N ILE A 75 -17.35 6.60 -9.07
CA ILE A 75 -17.34 7.02 -7.66
C ILE A 75 -18.57 6.48 -6.94
N VAL A 76 -19.78 6.62 -7.50
CA VAL A 76 -21.03 6.17 -6.86
C VAL A 76 -21.05 4.65 -6.71
N TYR A 77 -20.81 3.89 -7.79
CA TYR A 77 -20.82 2.44 -7.73
C TYR A 77 -19.70 1.89 -6.83
N GLY A 78 -18.49 2.48 -6.91
CA GLY A 78 -17.38 2.13 -6.04
C GLY A 78 -17.70 2.38 -4.57
N THR A 79 -18.36 3.49 -4.24
CA THR A 79 -18.81 3.79 -2.87
C THR A 79 -19.83 2.77 -2.38
N ILE A 80 -20.84 2.44 -3.19
CA ILE A 80 -21.88 1.44 -2.81
C ILE A 80 -21.24 0.08 -2.54
N ILE A 81 -20.35 -0.38 -3.44
CA ILE A 81 -19.65 -1.66 -3.28
C ILE A 81 -18.74 -1.64 -2.06
N SER A 82 -18.05 -0.53 -1.80
CA SER A 82 -17.22 -0.37 -0.60
C SER A 82 -18.05 -0.48 0.68
N ILE A 83 -19.19 0.18 0.74
CA ILE A 83 -20.09 0.11 1.91
C ILE A 83 -20.55 -1.33 2.16
N ILE A 84 -20.96 -2.04 1.10
CA ILE A 84 -21.41 -3.44 1.22
C ILE A 84 -20.24 -4.33 1.69
N LEU A 85 -19.08 -4.24 1.02
CA LEU A 85 -17.94 -5.10 1.29
C LEU A 85 -17.37 -4.89 2.70
N PHE A 86 -17.03 -3.65 3.04
CA PHE A 86 -16.47 -3.32 4.36
C PHE A 86 -17.51 -3.47 5.48
N GLY A 87 -18.80 -3.25 5.20
CA GLY A 87 -19.88 -3.56 6.12
C GLY A 87 -19.97 -5.05 6.44
N LEU A 88 -19.86 -5.92 5.42
CA LEU A 88 -19.84 -7.38 5.63
C LEU A 88 -18.60 -7.82 6.44
N ILE A 89 -17.44 -7.21 6.19
CA ILE A 89 -16.21 -7.48 6.94
C ILE A 89 -16.39 -7.03 8.40
N ALA A 90 -16.95 -5.85 8.65
CA ALA A 90 -17.22 -5.36 10.00
C ALA A 90 -18.16 -6.28 10.78
N LEU A 91 -19.21 -6.80 10.14
CA LEU A 91 -20.13 -7.77 10.75
C LEU A 91 -19.44 -9.11 11.08
N ASN A 92 -18.41 -9.49 10.31
CA ASN A 92 -17.65 -10.72 10.50
C ASN A 92 -16.26 -10.48 11.13
N CYS A 93 -16.04 -9.34 11.75
CA CYS A 93 -14.76 -8.89 12.26
C CYS A 93 -14.06 -9.91 13.20
N LYS A 94 -14.81 -10.55 14.11
CA LYS A 94 -14.25 -11.58 15.01
C LYS A 94 -13.67 -12.77 14.24
N ASN A 95 -14.40 -13.24 13.22
CA ASN A 95 -13.95 -14.35 12.39
C ASN A 95 -12.70 -13.97 11.60
N TYR A 96 -12.62 -12.72 11.14
CA TYR A 96 -11.44 -12.19 10.44
C TYR A 96 -10.21 -12.15 11.37
N ILE A 97 -10.34 -11.63 12.60
CA ILE A 97 -9.24 -11.58 13.59
C ILE A 97 -8.79 -13.00 13.96
N ASN A 98 -9.74 -13.91 14.22
CA ASN A 98 -9.43 -15.31 14.52
C ASN A 98 -8.73 -16.01 13.36
N PHE A 99 -9.16 -15.76 12.11
CA PHE A 99 -8.50 -16.28 10.91
C PHE A 99 -7.05 -15.79 10.79
N MET A 100 -6.79 -14.54 11.21
CA MET A 100 -5.44 -13.96 11.23
C MET A 100 -4.60 -14.41 12.43
N ASN A 101 -5.13 -15.34 13.28
CA ASN A 101 -4.46 -15.84 14.50
C ASN A 101 -4.01 -14.72 15.45
N MET A 102 -4.83 -13.67 15.59
CA MET A 102 -4.57 -12.54 16.49
C MET A 102 -5.47 -12.55 17.72
N ASN A 103 -5.05 -11.82 18.77
CA ASN A 103 -5.84 -11.65 19.98
C ASN A 103 -7.12 -10.82 19.68
N THR A 104 -8.25 -11.24 20.30
CA THR A 104 -9.53 -10.57 20.17
C THR A 104 -9.64 -9.26 20.94
N ASP A 105 -8.68 -8.92 21.80
CA ASP A 105 -8.67 -7.67 22.58
C ASP A 105 -8.61 -6.40 21.70
N ILE A 106 -8.13 -6.55 20.48
CA ILE A 106 -8.11 -5.48 19.47
C ILE A 106 -9.44 -5.34 18.69
N TYR A 107 -10.42 -6.23 18.95
CA TYR A 107 -11.68 -6.31 18.21
C TYR A 107 -12.40 -4.97 18.16
N LEU A 108 -12.52 -4.30 19.30
CA LEU A 108 -13.37 -3.12 19.41
C LEU A 108 -12.86 -2.00 18.47
N ILE A 109 -11.59 -1.61 18.56
CA ILE A 109 -11.03 -0.54 17.74
C ILE A 109 -10.89 -0.95 16.28
N PHE A 110 -10.59 -2.22 16.01
CA PHE A 110 -10.49 -2.71 14.64
C PHE A 110 -11.84 -2.68 13.93
N CYS A 111 -12.89 -3.20 14.57
CA CYS A 111 -14.24 -3.23 14.01
C CYS A 111 -14.86 -1.83 13.89
N THR A 112 -14.78 -1.02 14.95
CA THR A 112 -15.47 0.27 15.02
C THR A 112 -14.71 1.40 14.35
N TYR A 113 -13.39 1.29 14.16
CA TYR A 113 -12.58 2.34 13.56
C TYR A 113 -11.88 1.89 12.29
N SER A 114 -10.99 0.87 12.35
CA SER A 114 -10.06 0.60 11.24
C SER A 114 -10.75 0.21 9.94
N ILE A 115 -11.75 -0.68 10.00
CA ILE A 115 -12.51 -1.11 8.82
C ILE A 115 -13.26 0.07 8.20
N LEU A 116 -13.93 0.89 9.04
CA LEU A 116 -14.68 2.04 8.56
C LEU A 116 -13.78 3.17 8.06
N GLN A 117 -12.62 3.34 8.67
CA GLN A 117 -11.62 4.31 8.20
C GLN A 117 -11.09 3.92 6.82
N ILE A 118 -10.85 2.64 6.54
CA ILE A 118 -10.45 2.16 5.20
C ILE A 118 -11.61 2.34 4.20
N LEU A 119 -12.85 2.15 4.60
CA LEU A 119 -14.01 2.49 3.78
C LEU A 119 -13.98 3.97 3.36
N LEU A 120 -13.79 4.89 4.32
CA LEU A 120 -13.70 6.32 4.03
C LEU A 120 -12.50 6.64 3.14
N GLN A 121 -11.33 6.05 3.40
CA GLN A 121 -10.19 6.17 2.50
C GLN A 121 -10.50 5.67 1.07
N THR A 122 -11.29 4.61 0.93
CA THR A 122 -11.68 4.11 -0.39
C THR A 122 -12.50 5.16 -1.15
N ILE A 123 -13.48 5.77 -0.50
CA ILE A 123 -14.31 6.85 -1.08
C ILE A 123 -13.42 8.04 -1.47
N LEU A 124 -12.54 8.45 -0.57
CA LEU A 124 -11.56 9.50 -0.84
C LEU A 124 -10.72 9.18 -2.08
N HIS A 125 -10.13 7.99 -2.18
CA HIS A 125 -9.28 7.60 -3.31
C HIS A 125 -10.03 7.54 -4.65
N LEU A 126 -11.30 7.15 -4.65
CA LEU A 126 -12.16 7.24 -5.84
C LEU A 126 -12.29 8.69 -6.33
N ILE A 127 -12.50 9.65 -5.40
CA ILE A 127 -12.59 11.08 -5.71
C ILE A 127 -11.22 11.63 -6.17
N LEU A 128 -10.13 11.27 -5.47
CA LEU A 128 -8.78 11.70 -5.83
C LEU A 128 -8.38 11.22 -7.21
N THR A 129 -8.75 9.99 -7.58
CA THR A 129 -8.48 9.44 -8.91
C THR A 129 -9.13 10.29 -10.00
N LYS A 130 -10.40 10.73 -9.84
CA LYS A 130 -11.04 11.68 -10.76
C LYS A 130 -10.25 12.99 -10.86
N LEU A 131 -9.80 13.55 -9.72
CA LEU A 131 -9.03 14.79 -9.73
C LEU A 131 -7.68 14.64 -10.45
N TYR A 132 -7.00 13.51 -10.30
CA TYR A 132 -5.75 13.23 -11.03
C TYR A 132 -5.98 13.15 -12.54
N TYR A 133 -7.06 12.51 -13.00
CA TYR A 133 -7.40 12.45 -14.41
C TYR A 133 -7.87 13.81 -15.00
N LEU A 134 -8.30 14.74 -14.15
CA LEU A 134 -8.57 16.14 -14.52
C LEU A 134 -7.33 17.03 -14.41
N GLU A 135 -6.14 16.47 -14.20
CA GLU A 135 -4.86 17.17 -14.01
C GLU A 135 -4.82 18.13 -12.81
N LEU A 136 -5.74 17.96 -11.84
CA LEU A 136 -5.84 18.76 -10.62
C LEU A 136 -4.97 18.20 -9.49
N ASN A 137 -3.75 17.77 -9.82
CA ASN A 137 -2.84 17.05 -8.89
C ASN A 137 -2.57 17.78 -7.58
N LYS A 138 -2.34 19.13 -7.65
CA LYS A 138 -2.11 19.93 -6.44
C LYS A 138 -3.32 19.92 -5.49
N LYS A 139 -4.53 19.96 -6.06
CA LYS A 139 -5.77 19.90 -5.28
C LYS A 139 -5.95 18.51 -4.66
N ALA A 140 -5.71 17.45 -5.44
CA ALA A 140 -5.79 16.07 -4.97
C ALA A 140 -4.82 15.82 -3.80
N ASN A 141 -3.54 16.19 -3.96
CA ASN A 141 -2.53 16.04 -2.91
C ASN A 141 -2.88 16.82 -1.64
N LYS A 142 -3.39 18.05 -1.77
CA LYS A 142 -3.84 18.85 -0.62
C LYS A 142 -4.99 18.17 0.13
N ILE A 143 -5.95 17.61 -0.59
CA ILE A 143 -7.10 16.91 0.00
C ILE A 143 -6.62 15.64 0.73
N SER A 144 -5.79 14.82 0.10
CA SER A 144 -5.21 13.62 0.71
C SER A 144 -4.43 13.95 1.98
N PHE A 145 -3.59 14.97 1.93
CA PHE A 145 -2.82 15.43 3.09
C PHE A 145 -3.72 15.92 4.22
N LEU A 146 -4.75 16.70 3.92
CA LEU A 146 -5.70 17.18 4.94
C LEU A 146 -6.46 16.04 5.59
N PHE A 147 -6.92 15.05 4.82
CA PHE A 147 -7.59 13.87 5.38
C PHE A 147 -6.70 13.13 6.37
N ASN A 148 -5.45 12.83 5.96
CA ASN A 148 -4.50 12.12 6.80
C ASN A 148 -4.14 12.89 8.08
N ILE A 149 -3.94 14.22 7.99
CA ILE A 149 -3.65 15.06 9.16
C ILE A 149 -4.86 15.15 10.09
N ILE A 150 -6.06 15.35 9.57
CA ILE A 150 -7.28 15.39 10.37
C ILE A 150 -7.45 14.06 11.11
N ASN A 151 -7.28 12.94 10.40
CA ASN A 151 -7.33 11.61 11.00
C ASN A 151 -6.30 11.46 12.14
N PHE A 152 -5.04 11.78 11.85
CA PHE A 152 -3.94 11.68 12.81
C PHE A 152 -4.19 12.53 14.06
N ILE A 153 -4.44 13.84 13.88
CA ILE A 153 -4.62 14.76 15.00
C ILE A 153 -5.84 14.35 15.83
N THR A 154 -6.98 14.06 15.19
CA THR A 154 -8.21 13.71 15.92
C THR A 154 -8.01 12.42 16.70
N LEU A 155 -7.51 11.38 16.06
CA LEU A 155 -7.35 10.08 16.69
C LEU A 155 -6.41 10.15 17.90
N ILE A 156 -5.25 10.78 17.75
CA ILE A 156 -4.25 10.91 18.83
C ILE A 156 -4.74 11.82 19.96
N SER A 157 -5.35 12.97 19.62
CA SER A 157 -5.84 13.91 20.66
C SER A 157 -6.96 13.28 21.48
N VAL A 158 -7.91 12.59 20.82
CA VAL A 158 -9.01 11.91 21.53
C VAL A 158 -8.48 10.72 22.34
N ALA A 159 -7.53 9.94 21.81
CA ALA A 159 -6.89 8.84 22.54
C ALA A 159 -6.16 9.33 23.81
N ALA A 160 -5.44 10.42 23.72
CA ALA A 160 -4.72 11.01 24.86
C ALA A 160 -5.69 11.51 25.95
N LEU A 161 -6.85 12.05 25.58
CA LEU A 161 -7.81 12.65 26.51
C LEU A 161 -8.75 11.61 27.14
N ILE A 162 -9.27 10.67 26.34
CA ILE A 162 -10.41 9.85 26.75
C ILE A 162 -9.99 8.41 27.08
N LYS A 163 -8.97 7.86 26.42
CA LYS A 163 -8.50 6.46 26.55
C LYS A 163 -9.59 5.36 26.36
N ASN A 164 -10.74 5.73 25.81
CA ASN A 164 -11.86 4.81 25.55
C ASN A 164 -11.92 4.52 24.04
N GLN A 165 -11.63 3.27 23.64
CA GLN A 165 -11.54 2.86 22.25
C GLN A 165 -12.81 3.16 21.43
N LEU A 166 -14.02 2.99 22.03
CA LEU A 166 -15.27 3.24 21.34
C LEU A 166 -15.49 4.74 21.07
N LEU A 167 -15.26 5.60 22.08
CA LEU A 167 -15.41 7.04 21.91
C LEU A 167 -14.36 7.62 20.95
N ILE A 168 -13.13 7.13 21.02
CA ILE A 168 -12.06 7.49 20.06
C ILE A 168 -12.53 7.19 18.63
N SER A 169 -13.06 5.99 18.41
CA SER A 169 -13.55 5.55 17.10
C SER A 169 -14.69 6.44 16.61
N ILE A 170 -15.73 6.64 17.43
CA ILE A 170 -16.91 7.41 17.04
C ILE A 170 -16.54 8.86 16.70
N ILE A 171 -15.80 9.54 17.57
CA ILE A 171 -15.45 10.96 17.35
C ILE A 171 -14.62 11.12 16.08
N THR A 172 -13.60 10.28 15.90
CA THR A 172 -12.75 10.37 14.72
C THR A 172 -13.50 10.06 13.43
N LEU A 173 -14.34 9.02 13.43
CA LEU A 173 -15.12 8.66 12.24
C LEU A 173 -16.18 9.70 11.89
N VAL A 174 -16.84 10.32 12.87
CA VAL A 174 -17.79 11.40 12.59
C VAL A 174 -17.12 12.54 11.84
N ILE A 175 -15.94 12.97 12.28
CA ILE A 175 -15.18 14.05 11.63
C ILE A 175 -14.74 13.66 10.21
N LEU A 176 -14.20 12.44 10.02
CA LEU A 176 -13.79 11.96 8.71
C LEU A 176 -14.97 11.77 7.76
N THR A 177 -16.12 11.26 8.27
CA THR A 177 -17.34 11.08 7.47
C THR A 177 -17.89 12.42 7.00
N LEU A 178 -17.91 13.44 7.84
CA LEU A 178 -18.31 14.78 7.44
C LEU A 178 -17.39 15.36 6.36
N PHE A 179 -16.09 15.14 6.50
CA PHE A 179 -15.11 15.55 5.50
C PHE A 179 -15.38 14.86 4.14
N ASP A 180 -15.60 13.55 4.14
CA ASP A 180 -15.85 12.78 2.93
C ASP A 180 -17.21 13.11 2.28
N ILE A 181 -18.26 13.33 3.06
CA ILE A 181 -19.57 13.76 2.54
C ILE A 181 -19.42 15.09 1.81
N ILE A 182 -18.73 16.07 2.40
CA ILE A 182 -18.51 17.38 1.76
C ILE A 182 -17.74 17.21 0.43
N LEU A 183 -16.71 16.36 0.41
CA LEU A 183 -15.96 16.08 -0.81
C LEU A 183 -16.80 15.36 -1.86
N PHE A 184 -17.56 14.36 -1.45
CA PHE A 184 -18.41 13.56 -2.33
C PHE A 184 -19.45 14.46 -3.03
N VAL A 185 -20.19 15.28 -2.27
CA VAL A 185 -21.17 16.20 -2.82
C VAL A 185 -20.54 17.22 -3.79
N LYS A 186 -19.34 17.74 -3.46
CA LYS A 186 -18.63 18.69 -4.32
C LYS A 186 -17.96 18.06 -5.55
N SER A 187 -17.79 16.75 -5.57
CA SER A 187 -17.05 16.04 -6.63
C SER A 187 -17.95 15.40 -7.68
N ILE A 188 -19.24 15.24 -7.39
CA ILE A 188 -20.20 14.61 -8.30
C ILE A 188 -21.10 15.68 -8.91
N ASP A 189 -20.95 15.88 -10.22
CA ASP A 189 -21.75 16.87 -10.96
C ASP A 189 -23.02 16.25 -11.54
N LYS A 190 -22.89 15.16 -12.32
CA LYS A 190 -24.00 14.44 -12.98
C LYS A 190 -23.78 12.94 -12.96
N ILE A 191 -24.85 12.20 -12.74
CA ILE A 191 -24.91 10.74 -12.75
C ILE A 191 -25.90 10.33 -13.83
N ASP A 192 -25.54 9.39 -14.68
CA ASP A 192 -26.46 8.82 -15.68
C ASP A 192 -26.72 7.32 -15.47
N PHE A 193 -26.12 6.74 -14.44
CA PHE A 193 -26.19 5.31 -14.05
C PHE A 193 -25.77 4.33 -15.16
N LYS A 194 -25.20 4.80 -16.27
CA LYS A 194 -24.66 3.96 -17.34
C LYS A 194 -23.22 3.58 -17.01
N PHE A 195 -23.04 2.39 -16.49
CA PHE A 195 -21.71 1.91 -16.08
C PHE A 195 -21.38 0.58 -16.76
N ASN A 196 -20.24 0.52 -17.45
CA ASN A 196 -19.76 -0.69 -18.10
C ASN A 196 -18.58 -1.28 -17.32
N LEU A 197 -18.89 -2.16 -16.35
CA LEU A 197 -17.93 -2.81 -15.49
C LEU A 197 -16.85 -3.57 -16.27
N LYS A 198 -17.24 -4.28 -17.36
CA LYS A 198 -16.30 -5.04 -18.20
C LYS A 198 -15.22 -4.14 -18.81
N ASN A 199 -15.60 -2.98 -19.33
CA ASN A 199 -14.65 -2.02 -19.87
C ASN A 199 -13.76 -1.43 -18.78
N CYS A 200 -14.31 -1.08 -17.62
CA CYS A 200 -13.55 -0.55 -16.50
C CYS A 200 -12.50 -1.55 -16.02
N PHE A 201 -12.87 -2.82 -15.81
CA PHE A 201 -11.93 -3.87 -15.46
C PHE A 201 -10.84 -4.08 -16.52
N LYS A 202 -11.22 -4.09 -17.81
CA LYS A 202 -10.26 -4.27 -18.91
C LYS A 202 -9.16 -3.19 -18.91
N TYR A 203 -9.48 -1.95 -18.57
CA TYR A 203 -8.52 -0.86 -18.67
C TYR A 203 -7.51 -0.78 -17.51
N ASP A 204 -7.80 -1.41 -16.37
CA ASP A 204 -6.86 -1.48 -15.26
C ASP A 204 -6.75 -2.91 -14.66
N SER A 205 -6.89 -3.91 -15.52
CA SER A 205 -6.84 -5.34 -15.13
C SER A 205 -5.52 -5.74 -14.47
N VAL A 206 -4.40 -5.12 -14.86
CA VAL A 206 -3.08 -5.42 -14.30
C VAL A 206 -2.99 -4.97 -12.85
N SER A 207 -3.31 -3.71 -12.55
CA SER A 207 -3.29 -3.19 -11.17
C SER A 207 -4.29 -3.94 -10.29
N CYS A 208 -5.47 -4.24 -10.83
CA CYS A 208 -6.46 -5.04 -10.13
C CYS A 208 -5.94 -6.45 -9.81
N SER A 209 -5.32 -7.14 -10.76
CA SER A 209 -4.73 -8.47 -10.56
C SER A 209 -3.62 -8.46 -9.51
N ILE A 210 -2.74 -7.46 -9.55
CA ILE A 210 -1.68 -7.27 -8.55
C ILE A 210 -2.30 -7.05 -7.16
N SER A 211 -3.33 -6.22 -7.04
CA SER A 211 -4.02 -6.00 -5.76
C SER A 211 -4.70 -7.25 -5.22
N ILE A 212 -5.27 -8.10 -6.09
CA ILE A 212 -5.82 -9.41 -5.70
C ILE A 212 -4.72 -10.32 -5.16
N MET A 213 -3.57 -10.37 -5.83
CA MET A 213 -2.44 -11.19 -5.38
C MET A 213 -1.90 -10.70 -4.03
N TYR A 214 -1.76 -9.40 -3.83
CA TYR A 214 -1.39 -8.82 -2.52
C TYR A 214 -2.43 -9.12 -1.45
N PHE A 215 -3.72 -9.08 -1.76
CA PHE A 215 -4.76 -9.47 -0.82
C PHE A 215 -4.56 -10.91 -0.34
N ILE A 216 -4.31 -11.85 -1.26
CA ILE A 216 -4.04 -13.26 -0.94
C ILE A 216 -2.76 -13.38 -0.09
N ILE A 217 -1.66 -12.70 -0.49
CA ILE A 217 -0.37 -12.74 0.19
C ILE A 217 -0.52 -12.26 1.64
N TYR A 218 -1.15 -11.12 1.87
CA TYR A 218 -1.27 -10.58 3.21
C TYR A 218 -2.29 -11.33 4.06
N LEU A 219 -3.43 -11.75 3.48
CA LEU A 219 -4.44 -12.49 4.22
C LEU A 219 -3.92 -13.86 4.69
N PHE A 220 -3.44 -14.67 3.77
CA PHE A 220 -2.99 -16.02 4.08
C PHE A 220 -1.54 -16.04 4.60
N GLY A 221 -0.67 -15.22 4.06
CA GLY A 221 0.74 -15.18 4.49
C GLY A 221 0.91 -14.68 5.92
N PHE A 222 0.19 -13.63 6.33
CA PHE A 222 0.20 -13.22 7.74
C PHE A 222 -0.50 -14.23 8.63
N SER A 223 -1.66 -14.78 8.22
CA SER A 223 -2.32 -15.84 8.98
C SER A 223 -1.38 -17.03 9.22
N ASN A 224 -0.66 -17.50 8.18
CA ASN A 224 0.35 -18.55 8.32
C ASN A 224 1.48 -18.15 9.26
N SER A 225 2.03 -16.94 9.10
CA SER A 225 3.13 -16.47 9.96
C SER A 225 2.70 -16.35 11.43
N PHE A 226 1.49 -15.90 11.69
CA PHE A 226 0.96 -15.68 13.03
C PHE A 226 0.51 -16.97 13.73
N SER A 227 0.21 -18.03 12.99
CA SER A 227 -0.11 -19.35 13.56
C SER A 227 1.04 -19.96 14.38
N PHE A 228 2.27 -19.44 14.22
CA PHE A 228 3.44 -19.84 15.04
C PHE A 228 3.45 -19.24 16.45
N GLY A 229 2.46 -18.42 16.79
CA GLY A 229 2.22 -17.89 18.15
C GLY A 229 2.54 -16.40 18.29
N GLU A 230 2.12 -15.86 19.44
CA GLU A 230 2.11 -14.43 19.75
C GLU A 230 3.48 -13.73 19.55
N LYS A 231 4.58 -14.41 19.90
CA LYS A 231 5.93 -13.88 19.68
C LYS A 231 6.23 -13.54 18.21
N TYR A 232 5.63 -14.29 17.27
CA TYR A 232 5.75 -14.01 15.84
C TYR A 232 4.83 -12.86 15.41
N VAL A 233 3.61 -12.80 15.96
CA VAL A 233 2.68 -11.67 15.71
C VAL A 233 3.37 -10.35 16.06
N VAL A 234 3.87 -10.22 17.29
CA VAL A 234 4.52 -9.00 17.78
C VAL A 234 5.79 -8.67 16.98
N ALA A 235 6.65 -9.68 16.76
CA ALA A 235 7.94 -9.45 16.09
C ALA A 235 7.77 -9.11 14.60
N ILE A 236 6.86 -9.77 13.88
CA ILE A 236 6.60 -9.51 12.46
C ILE A 236 5.90 -8.18 12.29
N THR A 237 4.90 -7.86 13.13
CA THR A 237 4.24 -6.55 13.12
C THR A 237 5.26 -5.42 13.34
N PHE A 238 6.13 -5.57 14.35
CA PHE A 238 7.20 -4.61 14.61
C PHE A 238 8.15 -4.46 13.41
N ALA A 239 8.61 -5.59 12.85
CA ALA A 239 9.51 -5.56 11.70
C ALA A 239 8.85 -4.91 10.48
N THR A 240 7.57 -5.19 10.22
CA THR A 240 6.80 -4.57 9.14
C THR A 240 6.67 -3.06 9.35
N LEU A 241 6.34 -2.62 10.56
CA LEU A 241 6.26 -1.19 10.89
C LEU A 241 7.55 -0.42 10.58
N ILE A 242 8.71 -1.00 10.86
CA ILE A 242 10.00 -0.33 10.62
C ILE A 242 10.51 -0.47 9.18
N THR A 243 9.97 -1.37 8.37
CA THR A 243 10.42 -1.62 6.98
C THR A 243 9.49 -1.04 5.92
N ASP A 244 8.21 -0.90 6.21
CA ASP A 244 7.16 -0.56 5.24
C ASP A 244 7.36 0.83 4.62
N ILE A 245 7.68 1.83 5.45
CA ILE A 245 7.95 3.19 4.97
C ILE A 245 9.08 3.19 3.93
N GLN A 246 10.16 2.48 4.23
CA GLN A 246 11.33 2.42 3.37
C GLN A 246 11.04 1.66 2.08
N TRP A 247 10.18 0.65 2.17
CA TRP A 247 9.68 -0.06 1.00
C TRP A 247 8.92 0.87 0.06
N ASP A 248 7.97 1.62 0.58
CA ASP A 248 7.21 2.60 -0.18
C ASP A 248 8.12 3.68 -0.78
N MET A 249 9.05 4.23 0.00
CA MET A 249 10.02 5.22 -0.48
C MET A 249 10.88 4.67 -1.62
N SER A 250 11.18 3.38 -1.66
CA SER A 250 11.97 2.75 -2.72
C SER A 250 11.32 2.89 -4.10
N THR A 251 10.00 3.04 -4.15
CA THR A 251 9.25 3.28 -5.40
C THR A 251 9.63 4.60 -6.09
N ALA A 252 10.24 5.55 -5.36
CA ALA A 252 10.80 6.77 -5.93
C ALA A 252 11.87 6.48 -6.98
N ILE A 253 12.65 5.38 -6.82
CA ILE A 253 13.67 4.96 -7.80
C ILE A 253 13.00 4.69 -9.15
N LYS A 254 11.93 3.89 -9.13
CA LYS A 254 11.14 3.54 -10.31
C LYS A 254 10.51 4.79 -10.96
N THR A 255 9.95 5.66 -10.15
CA THR A 255 9.30 6.90 -10.61
C THR A 255 10.27 7.84 -11.30
N VAL A 256 11.44 8.09 -10.71
CA VAL A 256 12.47 8.97 -11.31
C VAL A 256 13.01 8.38 -12.60
N ALA A 257 13.32 7.07 -12.61
CA ALA A 257 13.80 6.38 -13.80
C ALA A 257 12.80 6.47 -14.95
N LYS A 258 11.51 6.18 -14.73
CA LYS A 258 10.45 6.29 -15.75
C LYS A 258 10.37 7.69 -16.36
N ILE A 259 10.38 8.73 -15.52
CA ILE A 259 10.30 10.10 -16.01
C ILE A 259 11.50 10.46 -16.88
N ASP A 260 12.70 10.03 -16.50
CA ASP A 260 13.91 10.40 -17.23
C ASP A 260 14.08 9.58 -18.51
N ILE A 261 13.61 8.34 -18.56
CA ILE A 261 13.51 7.54 -19.79
C ILE A 261 12.58 8.25 -20.78
N VAL A 262 11.34 8.58 -20.38
CA VAL A 262 10.35 9.23 -21.24
C VAL A 262 10.84 10.61 -21.76
N LYS A 263 11.68 11.31 -20.98
CA LYS A 263 12.27 12.60 -21.37
C LYS A 263 13.59 12.50 -22.15
N ASN A 264 14.02 11.29 -22.52
CA ASN A 264 15.31 11.04 -23.17
C ASN A 264 16.51 11.61 -22.39
N LYS A 265 16.43 11.59 -21.03
CA LYS A 265 17.47 12.06 -20.11
C LYS A 265 18.05 10.93 -19.25
N PHE A 266 17.81 9.69 -19.65
CA PHE A 266 18.18 8.52 -18.86
C PHE A 266 19.64 8.17 -19.06
N ASP A 267 20.43 8.27 -17.97
CA ASP A 267 21.77 7.70 -17.85
C ASP A 267 21.71 6.54 -16.85
N TYR A 268 21.91 5.32 -17.35
CA TYR A 268 21.86 4.12 -16.52
C TYR A 268 22.84 4.17 -15.34
N MET A 269 24.09 4.58 -15.57
CA MET A 269 25.12 4.56 -14.55
C MET A 269 24.87 5.63 -13.46
N GLU A 270 24.40 6.80 -13.86
CA GLU A 270 24.05 7.86 -12.91
C GLU A 270 22.83 7.43 -12.06
N HIS A 271 21.76 6.94 -12.70
CA HIS A 271 20.57 6.45 -12.00
C HIS A 271 20.90 5.31 -11.05
N PHE A 272 21.74 4.37 -11.49
CA PHE A 272 22.16 3.24 -10.68
C PHE A 272 22.94 3.66 -9.44
N LYS A 273 23.95 4.54 -9.59
CA LYS A 273 24.71 5.10 -8.46
C LYS A 273 23.81 5.83 -7.48
N ASN A 274 22.89 6.65 -7.99
CA ASN A 274 21.92 7.38 -7.15
C ASN A 274 20.95 6.44 -6.43
N ALA A 275 20.51 5.37 -7.09
CA ALA A 275 19.63 4.37 -6.49
C ALA A 275 20.33 3.58 -5.38
N ILE A 276 21.60 3.17 -5.58
CA ILE A 276 22.38 2.51 -4.51
C ILE A 276 22.52 3.43 -3.29
N LYS A 277 22.89 4.70 -3.48
CA LYS A 277 23.02 5.66 -2.38
C LYS A 277 21.68 5.85 -1.65
N PHE A 278 20.60 5.93 -2.40
CA PHE A 278 19.26 6.08 -1.82
C PHE A 278 18.84 4.83 -1.04
N THR A 279 19.04 3.63 -1.60
CA THR A 279 18.75 2.36 -0.92
C THR A 279 19.59 2.18 0.35
N SER A 280 20.87 2.56 0.32
CA SER A 280 21.73 2.55 1.51
C SER A 280 21.18 3.47 2.61
N LEU A 281 20.67 4.65 2.24
CA LEU A 281 20.01 5.57 3.18
C LEU A 281 18.73 4.93 3.77
N LEU A 282 17.91 4.25 2.95
CA LEU A 282 16.73 3.54 3.41
C LEU A 282 17.06 2.41 4.39
N ILE A 283 18.06 1.59 4.09
CA ILE A 283 18.52 0.52 5.00
C ILE A 283 18.99 1.11 6.34
N THR A 284 19.76 2.21 6.30
CA THR A 284 20.20 2.91 7.52
C THR A 284 19.00 3.40 8.31
N SER A 285 17.95 3.93 7.66
CA SER A 285 16.74 4.39 8.34
C SER A 285 15.93 3.26 8.98
N VAL A 286 15.88 2.06 8.38
CA VAL A 286 15.29 0.86 9.00
C VAL A 286 15.98 0.53 10.31
N ILE A 287 17.32 0.50 10.31
CA ILE A 287 18.12 0.18 11.50
C ILE A 287 17.87 1.23 12.60
N LEU A 288 17.93 2.52 12.24
CA LEU A 288 17.72 3.61 13.21
C LEU A 288 16.30 3.58 13.79
N MET A 289 15.28 3.39 12.97
CA MET A 289 13.89 3.23 13.46
C MET A 289 13.76 2.02 14.36
N GLY A 290 14.37 0.89 13.97
CA GLY A 290 14.40 -0.32 14.79
C GLY A 290 14.99 -0.05 16.17
N LEU A 291 16.13 0.63 16.27
CA LEU A 291 16.78 0.97 17.54
C LEU A 291 15.92 1.90 18.41
N ILE A 292 15.21 2.86 17.80
CA ILE A 292 14.36 3.83 18.53
C ILE A 292 13.08 3.15 19.06
N VAL A 293 12.46 2.28 18.26
CA VAL A 293 11.14 1.72 18.57
C VAL A 293 11.24 0.42 19.36
N TYR A 294 12.37 -0.31 19.26
CA TYR A 294 12.60 -1.58 19.96
C TYR A 294 12.34 -1.54 21.48
N PRO A 295 12.87 -0.55 22.25
CA PRO A 295 12.65 -0.49 23.69
C PRO A 295 11.17 -0.37 24.09
N ILE A 296 10.34 0.16 23.20
CA ILE A 296 8.91 0.37 23.42
C ILE A 296 8.14 -0.94 23.35
N TYR A 297 8.44 -1.77 22.35
CA TYR A 297 7.72 -3.01 22.07
C TYR A 297 8.37 -4.25 22.66
N ASN A 298 9.69 -4.23 22.82
CA ASN A 298 10.51 -5.36 23.32
C ASN A 298 10.12 -6.70 22.64
N PRO A 299 10.05 -6.73 21.29
CA PRO A 299 9.71 -7.95 20.58
C PRO A 299 10.83 -9.00 20.67
N ASN A 300 10.55 -10.24 20.25
CA ASN A 300 11.60 -11.25 20.16
C ASN A 300 12.69 -10.82 19.16
N LEU A 301 13.87 -10.47 19.69
CA LEU A 301 14.96 -9.87 18.89
C LEU A 301 15.42 -10.77 17.74
N LEU A 302 15.51 -12.09 17.97
CA LEU A 302 15.97 -13.05 16.96
C LEU A 302 15.03 -13.06 15.75
N ILE A 303 13.70 -13.11 15.99
CA ILE A 303 12.69 -13.12 14.94
C ILE A 303 12.74 -11.80 14.16
N VAL A 304 12.83 -10.67 14.87
CA VAL A 304 12.97 -9.34 14.24
C VAL A 304 14.23 -9.25 13.38
N CYS A 305 15.37 -9.68 13.91
CA CYS A 305 16.63 -9.64 13.18
C CYS A 305 16.58 -10.49 11.90
N ILE A 306 16.00 -11.68 11.94
CA ILE A 306 15.83 -12.54 10.76
C ILE A 306 14.93 -11.83 9.73
N PHE A 307 13.79 -11.31 10.13
CA PHE A 307 12.84 -10.66 9.24
C PHE A 307 13.43 -9.40 8.61
N VAL A 308 14.07 -8.54 9.41
CA VAL A 308 14.73 -7.32 8.92
C VAL A 308 15.91 -7.65 8.02
N PHE A 309 16.70 -8.67 8.34
CA PHE A 309 17.81 -9.12 7.47
C PHE A 309 17.28 -9.56 6.09
N LEU A 310 16.20 -10.34 6.06
CA LEU A 310 15.57 -10.75 4.81
C LEU A 310 15.05 -9.55 4.01
N HIS A 311 14.47 -8.53 4.68
CA HIS A 311 14.09 -7.28 4.02
C HIS A 311 15.28 -6.51 3.45
N ILE A 312 16.41 -6.47 4.16
CA ILE A 312 17.64 -5.83 3.67
C ILE A 312 18.15 -6.52 2.40
N LEU A 313 18.06 -7.85 2.31
CA LEU A 313 18.42 -8.58 1.07
C LEU A 313 17.51 -8.18 -0.09
N ASP A 314 16.20 -8.04 0.14
CA ASP A 314 15.26 -7.57 -0.88
C ASP A 314 15.56 -6.12 -1.30
N PHE A 315 15.80 -5.21 -0.34
CA PHE A 315 16.20 -3.83 -0.63
C PHE A 315 17.49 -3.75 -1.45
N ALA A 316 18.46 -4.61 -1.21
CA ALA A 316 19.69 -4.65 -1.99
C ALA A 316 19.47 -4.98 -3.48
N MET A 317 18.40 -5.72 -3.81
CA MET A 317 18.01 -6.02 -5.19
C MET A 317 17.26 -4.88 -5.89
N THR A 318 16.62 -4.01 -5.12
CA THR A 318 15.73 -2.93 -5.62
C THR A 318 16.38 -2.01 -6.66
N PRO A 319 17.63 -1.50 -6.50
CA PRO A 319 18.28 -0.65 -7.52
C PRO A 319 18.42 -1.35 -8.88
N PHE A 320 18.74 -2.63 -8.86
CA PHE A 320 18.92 -3.42 -10.08
C PHE A 320 17.60 -3.70 -10.77
N ASN A 321 16.59 -4.11 -10.01
CA ASN A 321 15.27 -4.45 -10.53
C ASN A 321 14.57 -3.21 -11.07
N ASN A 322 14.39 -2.18 -10.26
CA ASN A 322 13.58 -1.03 -10.62
C ASN A 322 14.11 -0.27 -11.83
N ILE A 323 15.43 -0.10 -11.97
CA ILE A 323 15.99 0.65 -13.09
C ILE A 323 15.89 -0.15 -14.39
N LYS A 324 16.28 -1.43 -14.37
CA LYS A 324 16.24 -2.27 -15.58
C LYS A 324 14.81 -2.58 -16.02
N MET A 325 13.94 -2.91 -15.08
CA MET A 325 12.54 -3.19 -15.39
C MET A 325 11.82 -1.96 -15.97
N CYS A 326 12.09 -0.74 -15.44
CA CYS A 326 11.54 0.49 -16.02
C CYS A 326 12.00 0.71 -17.46
N TYR A 327 13.29 0.47 -17.73
CA TYR A 327 13.83 0.62 -19.06
C TYR A 327 13.19 -0.38 -20.04
N LEU A 328 13.09 -1.66 -19.64
CA LEU A 328 12.46 -2.70 -20.45
C LEU A 328 10.97 -2.45 -20.67
N GLU A 329 10.27 -1.92 -19.67
CA GLU A 329 8.84 -1.59 -19.74
C GLU A 329 8.56 -0.50 -20.78
N ILE A 330 9.43 0.50 -20.89
CA ILE A 330 9.22 1.66 -21.76
C ILE A 330 9.81 1.44 -23.15
N GLU A 331 11.05 0.98 -23.24
CA GLU A 331 11.83 0.96 -24.47
C GLU A 331 11.79 -0.38 -25.22
N HIS A 332 11.51 -1.50 -24.52
CA HIS A 332 11.57 -2.81 -25.16
C HIS A 332 10.21 -3.42 -25.44
N SER A 333 9.49 -3.84 -24.39
CA SER A 333 8.19 -4.49 -24.54
C SER A 333 7.35 -4.38 -23.26
N PRO A 334 6.43 -3.41 -23.21
CA PRO A 334 5.54 -3.24 -22.08
C PRO A 334 4.77 -4.53 -21.72
N THR A 335 4.22 -5.20 -22.74
CA THR A 335 3.42 -6.41 -22.52
C THR A 335 4.23 -7.56 -21.92
N LYS A 336 5.44 -7.84 -22.46
CA LYS A 336 6.31 -8.91 -21.93
C LYS A 336 6.76 -8.59 -20.49
N THR A 337 7.11 -7.33 -20.22
CA THR A 337 7.52 -6.90 -18.89
C THR A 337 6.36 -7.04 -17.89
N THR A 338 5.14 -6.65 -18.30
CA THR A 338 3.93 -6.84 -17.47
C THR A 338 3.66 -8.29 -17.16
N ILE A 339 3.74 -9.20 -18.15
CA ILE A 339 3.56 -10.63 -17.93
C ILE A 339 4.60 -11.16 -16.93
N ASN A 340 5.85 -10.76 -17.04
CA ASN A 340 6.89 -11.16 -16.09
C ASN A 340 6.65 -10.63 -14.67
N THR A 341 6.17 -9.41 -14.53
CA THR A 341 5.76 -8.90 -13.23
C THR A 341 4.64 -9.74 -12.63
N ILE A 342 3.63 -10.13 -13.42
CA ILE A 342 2.56 -11.02 -12.96
C ILE A 342 3.13 -12.39 -12.52
N ILE A 343 4.06 -12.96 -13.27
CA ILE A 343 4.71 -14.24 -12.89
C ILE A 343 5.47 -14.08 -11.57
N ALA A 344 6.20 -12.97 -11.36
CA ALA A 344 6.88 -12.67 -10.10
C ALA A 344 5.90 -12.63 -8.92
N TYR A 345 4.73 -12.01 -9.10
CA TYR A 345 3.68 -11.97 -8.07
C TYR A 345 3.04 -13.35 -7.84
N ILE A 346 2.87 -14.17 -8.86
CA ILE A 346 2.42 -15.56 -8.68
C ILE A 346 3.41 -16.35 -7.84
N ILE A 347 4.71 -16.24 -8.11
CA ILE A 347 5.79 -16.87 -7.32
C ILE A 347 5.68 -16.41 -5.85
N ARG A 348 5.56 -15.11 -5.62
CA ARG A 348 5.39 -14.54 -4.29
C ARG A 348 4.17 -15.11 -3.57
N THR A 349 3.02 -15.16 -4.26
CA THR A 349 1.76 -15.67 -3.71
C THR A 349 1.90 -17.14 -3.30
N VAL A 350 2.41 -17.99 -4.19
CA VAL A 350 2.57 -19.42 -3.92
C VAL A 350 3.47 -19.67 -2.70
N ILE A 351 4.59 -18.96 -2.61
CA ILE A 351 5.53 -19.09 -1.48
C ILE A 351 4.91 -18.55 -0.18
N SER A 352 4.12 -17.46 -0.25
CA SER A 352 3.44 -16.92 0.92
C SER A 352 2.35 -17.84 1.49
N LEU A 353 1.92 -18.86 0.75
CA LEU A 353 1.00 -19.89 1.23
C LEU A 353 1.71 -21.04 1.98
N LEU A 354 3.05 -21.09 1.98
CA LEU A 354 3.79 -22.12 2.69
C LEU A 354 3.67 -21.94 4.21
N PRO A 355 3.54 -23.02 4.98
CA PRO A 355 3.39 -22.97 6.44
C PRO A 355 4.74 -22.68 7.13
N THR A 356 5.26 -21.48 6.94
CA THR A 356 6.50 -21.01 7.57
C THR A 356 6.31 -19.60 8.15
N PRO A 357 6.97 -19.27 9.27
CA PRO A 357 6.77 -17.97 9.92
C PRO A 357 7.27 -16.77 9.08
N PHE A 358 8.12 -17.01 8.09
CA PHE A 358 8.70 -15.98 7.22
C PHE A 358 8.23 -16.08 5.77
N CYS A 359 7.11 -16.76 5.51
CA CYS A 359 6.62 -17.04 4.15
C CYS A 359 6.44 -15.77 3.30
N THR A 360 5.93 -14.70 3.88
CA THR A 360 5.68 -13.44 3.17
C THR A 360 6.97 -12.80 2.65
N ILE A 361 8.01 -12.70 3.49
CA ILE A 361 9.27 -12.09 3.10
C ILE A 361 10.12 -13.02 2.22
N ILE A 362 10.07 -14.33 2.45
CA ILE A 362 10.71 -15.31 1.56
C ILE A 362 10.10 -15.24 0.17
N GLY A 363 8.76 -15.19 0.08
CA GLY A 363 8.07 -15.00 -1.17
C GLY A 363 8.48 -13.72 -1.90
N GLN A 364 8.66 -12.63 -1.17
CA GLN A 364 9.15 -11.37 -1.70
C GLN A 364 10.56 -11.48 -2.27
N ILE A 365 11.51 -12.06 -1.54
CA ILE A 365 12.88 -12.28 -2.01
C ILE A 365 12.91 -13.14 -3.27
N CYS A 366 12.13 -14.24 -3.30
CA CYS A 366 12.06 -15.11 -4.46
C CYS A 366 11.52 -14.38 -5.70
N SER A 367 10.47 -13.57 -5.54
CA SER A 367 9.92 -12.77 -6.64
C SER A 367 10.91 -11.71 -7.13
N SER A 368 11.58 -11.00 -6.22
CA SER A 368 12.61 -10.01 -6.55
C SER A 368 13.83 -10.64 -7.23
N THR A 369 14.22 -11.84 -6.80
CA THR A 369 15.31 -12.61 -7.43
C THR A 369 14.94 -13.03 -8.86
N TYR A 370 13.69 -13.50 -9.05
CA TYR A 370 13.18 -13.82 -10.37
C TYR A 370 13.19 -12.59 -11.29
N GLU A 371 12.69 -11.44 -10.83
CA GLU A 371 12.71 -10.19 -11.59
C GLU A 371 14.16 -9.75 -11.92
N LEU A 372 15.08 -9.92 -10.98
CA LEU A 372 16.50 -9.61 -11.19
C LEU A 372 17.11 -10.45 -12.33
N ILE A 373 16.85 -11.76 -12.33
CA ILE A 373 17.34 -12.69 -13.37
C ILE A 373 16.73 -12.30 -14.71
N TYR A 374 15.41 -12.13 -14.77
CA TYR A 374 14.71 -11.72 -15.98
C TYR A 374 15.24 -10.39 -16.52
N ALA A 375 15.34 -9.36 -15.68
CA ALA A 375 15.83 -8.05 -16.07
C ALA A 375 17.28 -8.10 -16.57
N LYS A 376 18.15 -8.92 -15.94
CA LYS A 376 19.55 -9.07 -16.33
C LYS A 376 19.68 -9.72 -17.71
N ILE A 377 18.95 -10.80 -17.96
CA ILE A 377 18.99 -11.55 -19.23
C ILE A 377 18.40 -10.69 -20.35
N THR A 378 17.20 -10.17 -20.17
CA THR A 378 16.48 -9.41 -21.20
C THR A 378 17.19 -8.12 -21.56
N TYR A 379 17.71 -7.38 -20.56
CA TYR A 379 18.45 -6.14 -20.79
C TYR A 379 19.76 -6.40 -21.56
N LYS A 380 20.46 -7.50 -21.27
CA LYS A 380 21.69 -7.89 -21.98
C LYS A 380 21.40 -8.21 -23.47
N HIS A 381 20.31 -8.92 -23.76
CA HIS A 381 19.91 -9.22 -25.12
C HIS A 381 19.51 -7.95 -25.87
N PHE A 382 18.66 -7.12 -25.26
CA PHE A 382 18.20 -5.86 -25.86
C PHE A 382 19.35 -4.92 -26.22
N LYS A 383 20.32 -4.74 -25.30
CA LYS A 383 21.48 -3.86 -25.54
C LYS A 383 22.44 -4.37 -26.62
N LYS A 384 22.39 -5.65 -26.98
CA LYS A 384 23.16 -6.21 -28.10
C LYS A 384 22.50 -6.03 -29.46
N THR A 385 21.20 -5.71 -29.46
CA THR A 385 20.37 -5.59 -30.67
C THR A 385 20.24 -4.14 -31.12
N ILE A 386 20.62 -3.17 -30.27
CA ILE A 386 20.79 -1.75 -30.56
C ILE A 386 22.27 -1.47 -30.85
#